data_b8b6b5b35b35856342c98bf4691d2a5a
#
_entry.id   b8b6b5b35b35856342c98bf4691d2a5a
#
_cell.length_a   1.000
_cell.length_b   1.000
_cell.length_c   1.000
_cell.angle_alpha   90.00
_cell.angle_beta   90.00
_cell.angle_gamma   90.00
#
_symmetry.space_group_name_H-M   'P 1'
#
loop_
_entity.id
_entity.type
_entity.pdbx_description
1 polymer ?
#
loop_
_entity_poly.entity_id
_entity_poly.type
_entity_poly.pdbx_seq_one_letter_code
_entity_poly.pdbx_strand_id
1 'polypeptide(L)'
;MILPMARSSSRERRFEELCAPQKADLLRYAYWLCRDRAVAEDIVQEALLRAWKAIDTLEKAAAVKPWLLTIVRREFARTFERKRHE
;
A
#
# COMPACT_ATOMS: atom_id res chain seq x y z
N MET A 1 -2.31 31.36 -16.73
CA MET A 1 -1.49 31.10 -15.59
C MET A 1 -1.48 29.64 -15.21
N ILE A 2 -0.32 29.18 -15.03
CA ILE A 2 -0.17 27.77 -14.72
C ILE A 2 -0.46 27.50 -13.27
N LEU A 3 -1.17 26.44 -13.05
CA LEU A 3 -1.54 26.12 -11.72
C LEU A 3 -0.51 25.35 -11.00
N PRO A 4 -0.27 25.70 -9.78
CA PRO A 4 0.72 24.99 -8.98
C PRO A 4 0.41 23.52 -8.81
N MET A 5 -0.84 23.16 -8.85
CA MET A 5 -1.18 21.78 -8.67
C MET A 5 -0.65 20.92 -9.76
N ALA A 6 -0.26 21.52 -10.86
CA ALA A 6 0.36 20.76 -11.91
C ALA A 6 1.68 20.18 -11.46
N ARG A 7 2.20 20.67 -10.36
CA ARG A 7 3.45 20.17 -9.84
C ARG A 7 3.19 19.21 -8.73
N SER A 8 3.19 17.94 -9.06
CA SER A 8 3.18 16.93 -8.03
C SER A 8 4.48 17.02 -7.27
N SER A 9 4.45 16.76 -6.00
CA SER A 9 5.67 16.68 -5.24
C SER A 9 6.44 15.45 -5.72
N SER A 10 7.74 15.43 -5.47
CA SER A 10 8.55 14.25 -5.76
C SER A 10 7.96 13.03 -5.08
N ARG A 11 7.43 13.25 -3.91
CA ARG A 11 6.87 12.21 -3.11
C ARG A 11 5.64 11.60 -3.79
N GLU A 12 4.76 12.45 -4.28
CA GLU A 12 3.58 11.99 -4.99
C GLU A 12 3.95 11.23 -6.24
N ARG A 13 4.91 11.76 -6.98
CA ARG A 13 5.33 11.13 -8.22
C ARG A 13 5.96 9.77 -7.94
N ARG A 14 6.79 9.70 -6.92
CA ARG A 14 7.43 8.45 -6.56
C ARG A 14 6.40 7.41 -6.17
N PHE A 15 5.41 7.80 -5.37
CA PHE A 15 4.36 6.89 -4.97
C PHE A 15 3.58 6.39 -6.18
N GLU A 16 3.18 7.30 -7.06
CA GLU A 16 2.43 6.94 -8.24
C GLU A 16 3.20 5.97 -9.13
N GLU A 17 4.45 6.24 -9.34
CA GLU A 17 5.25 5.44 -10.25
C GLU A 17 5.60 4.08 -9.69
N LEU A 18 5.88 4.02 -8.40
CA LEU A 18 6.36 2.79 -7.80
C LEU A 18 5.27 1.95 -7.17
N CYS A 19 4.34 2.59 -6.48
CA CYS A 19 3.35 1.87 -5.70
C CYS A 19 2.05 1.60 -6.45
N ALA A 20 1.55 2.56 -7.20
CA ALA A 20 0.27 2.38 -7.87
C ALA A 20 0.25 1.16 -8.79
N PRO A 21 1.29 0.89 -9.57
CA PRO A 21 1.25 -0.28 -10.45
C PRO A 21 1.21 -1.61 -9.71
N GLN A 22 1.51 -1.62 -8.42
CA GLN A 22 1.53 -2.86 -7.66
C GLN A 22 0.17 -3.24 -7.09
N LYS A 23 -0.83 -2.38 -7.25
CA LYS A 23 -2.09 -2.57 -6.55
C LYS A 23 -2.75 -3.92 -6.82
N ALA A 24 -2.77 -4.34 -8.08
CA ALA A 24 -3.39 -5.61 -8.42
C ALA A 24 -2.72 -6.78 -7.74
N ASP A 25 -1.39 -6.75 -7.70
CA ASP A 25 -0.63 -7.81 -7.04
C ASP A 25 -0.86 -7.81 -5.54
N LEU A 26 -0.98 -6.62 -4.96
CA LEU A 26 -1.24 -6.50 -3.53
C LEU A 26 -2.62 -7.05 -3.19
N LEU A 27 -3.61 -6.78 -4.04
CA LEU A 27 -4.96 -7.30 -3.82
C LEU A 27 -4.98 -8.82 -3.89
N ARG A 28 -4.25 -9.38 -4.85
CA ARG A 28 -4.19 -10.82 -4.99
C ARG A 28 -3.56 -11.46 -3.76
N TYR A 29 -2.49 -10.86 -3.26
CA TYR A 29 -1.82 -11.36 -2.08
C TYR A 29 -2.72 -11.24 -0.85
N ALA A 30 -3.36 -10.08 -0.68
CA ALA A 30 -4.23 -9.86 0.46
C ALA A 30 -5.40 -10.83 0.45
N TYR A 31 -5.96 -11.07 -0.73
CA TYR A 31 -7.05 -12.02 -0.84
C TYR A 31 -6.59 -13.43 -0.48
N TRP A 32 -5.38 -13.78 -0.90
CA TRP A 32 -4.83 -15.07 -0.55
C TRP A 32 -4.70 -15.23 0.96
N LEU A 33 -4.35 -14.15 1.64
CA LEU A 33 -4.18 -14.18 3.09
C LEU A 33 -5.52 -14.30 3.82
N CYS A 34 -6.52 -13.51 3.43
CA CYS A 34 -7.74 -13.40 4.24
C CYS A 34 -8.95 -14.10 3.63
N ARG A 35 -8.89 -14.44 2.34
CA ARG A 35 -9.98 -15.17 1.66
C ARG A 35 -11.31 -14.44 1.67
N ASP A 36 -11.26 -13.14 1.78
CA ASP A 36 -12.47 -12.30 1.80
C ASP A 36 -12.16 -11.06 0.97
N ARG A 37 -12.91 -10.89 -0.12
CA ARG A 37 -12.58 -9.84 -1.06
C ARG A 37 -12.70 -8.45 -0.46
N ALA A 38 -13.76 -8.20 0.28
CA ALA A 38 -13.97 -6.89 0.86
C ALA A 38 -12.88 -6.57 1.89
N VAL A 39 -12.52 -7.56 2.69
CA VAL A 39 -11.46 -7.38 3.67
C VAL A 39 -10.13 -7.15 2.98
N ALA A 40 -9.88 -7.89 1.89
CA ALA A 40 -8.64 -7.72 1.14
C ALA A 40 -8.52 -6.31 0.59
N GLU A 41 -9.62 -5.77 0.08
CA GLU A 41 -9.61 -4.41 -0.45
C GLU A 41 -9.31 -3.39 0.64
N ASP A 42 -9.90 -3.58 1.81
CA ASP A 42 -9.65 -2.69 2.93
C ASP A 42 -8.20 -2.76 3.37
N ILE A 43 -7.65 -3.96 3.41
CA ILE A 43 -6.25 -4.14 3.81
C ILE A 43 -5.32 -3.43 2.84
N VAL A 44 -5.56 -3.59 1.54
CA VAL A 44 -4.70 -2.96 0.55
C VAL A 44 -4.83 -1.44 0.60
N GLN A 45 -6.04 -0.95 0.78
CA GLN A 45 -6.25 0.48 0.87
C GLN A 45 -5.48 1.05 2.05
N GLU A 46 -5.57 0.40 3.19
CA GLU A 46 -4.84 0.85 4.37
C GLU A 46 -3.33 0.71 4.17
N ALA A 47 -2.91 -0.37 3.53
CA ALA A 47 -1.50 -0.59 3.27
C ALA A 47 -0.93 0.51 2.37
N LEU A 48 -1.68 0.88 1.32
CA LEU A 48 -1.23 1.94 0.43
C LEU A 48 -1.17 3.28 1.13
N LEU A 49 -2.09 3.53 2.04
CA LEU A 49 -2.06 4.75 2.82
C LEU A 49 -0.81 4.80 3.70
N ARG A 50 -0.46 3.68 4.32
CA ARG A 50 0.75 3.61 5.12
C ARG A 50 1.98 3.75 4.26
N ALA A 51 1.95 3.16 3.06
CA ALA A 51 3.04 3.29 2.12
C ALA A 51 3.24 4.75 1.72
N TRP A 52 2.14 5.45 1.49
CA TRP A 52 2.22 6.86 1.17
C TRP A 52 2.93 7.64 2.27
N LYS A 53 2.58 7.36 3.51
CA LYS A 53 3.20 8.06 4.63
C LYS A 53 4.67 7.69 4.82
N ALA A 54 5.05 6.49 4.41
CA ALA A 54 6.40 5.99 4.62
C ALA A 54 7.24 5.94 3.36
N ILE A 55 6.77 6.54 2.26
CA ILE A 55 7.46 6.40 0.98
C ILE A 55 8.91 6.89 1.05
N ASP A 56 9.18 7.84 1.92
CA ASP A 56 10.53 8.36 2.04
C ASP A 56 11.50 7.36 2.64
N THR A 57 10.99 6.32 3.28
CA THR A 57 11.86 5.30 3.85
C THR A 57 12.24 4.23 2.83
N LEU A 58 11.59 4.24 1.67
CA LEU A 58 11.95 3.29 0.62
C LEU A 58 13.19 3.79 -0.06
N GLU A 59 14.29 3.09 0.13
CA GLU A 59 15.57 3.55 -0.39
C GLU A 59 15.79 3.19 -1.84
N LYS A 60 15.37 2.00 -2.24
CA LYS A 60 15.61 1.52 -3.60
C LYS A 60 14.31 1.20 -4.29
N ALA A 61 14.11 1.78 -5.46
CA ALA A 61 12.90 1.54 -6.23
C ALA A 61 12.67 0.05 -6.49
N ALA A 62 13.75 -0.69 -6.72
CA ALA A 62 13.63 -2.11 -7.02
C ALA A 62 13.07 -2.91 -5.85
N ALA A 63 13.10 -2.36 -4.66
CA ALA A 63 12.60 -3.05 -3.47
C ALA A 63 11.14 -2.74 -3.17
N VAL A 64 10.46 -2.00 -4.04
CA VAL A 64 9.11 -1.54 -3.73
C VAL A 64 8.14 -2.69 -3.52
N LYS A 65 8.18 -3.72 -4.33
CA LYS A 65 7.20 -4.78 -4.22
C LYS A 65 7.33 -5.55 -2.90
N PRO A 66 8.51 -6.08 -2.53
CA PRO A 66 8.61 -6.75 -1.23
C PRO A 66 8.32 -5.81 -0.06
N TRP A 67 8.65 -4.53 -0.21
CA TRP A 67 8.34 -3.54 0.81
C TRP A 67 6.83 -3.41 1.00
N LEU A 68 6.10 -3.31 -0.10
CA LEU A 68 4.64 -3.21 -0.04
C LEU A 68 4.00 -4.49 0.48
N LEU A 69 4.51 -5.64 0.05
CA LEU A 69 3.95 -6.91 0.53
C LEU A 69 4.13 -7.05 2.03
N THR A 70 5.24 -6.55 2.55
CA THR A 70 5.45 -6.56 4.00
C THR A 70 4.40 -5.69 4.69
N ILE A 71 4.12 -4.52 4.11
CA ILE A 71 3.12 -3.62 4.70
C ILE A 71 1.75 -4.28 4.68
N VAL A 72 1.40 -4.94 3.57
CA VAL A 72 0.12 -5.63 3.47
C VAL A 72 0.03 -6.73 4.52
N ARG A 73 1.09 -7.51 4.68
CA ARG A 73 1.07 -8.59 5.65
C ARG A 73 0.90 -8.07 7.06
N ARG A 74 1.55 -6.95 7.37
CA ARG A 74 1.40 -6.35 8.69
C ARG A 74 0.00 -5.83 8.90
N GLU A 75 -0.61 -5.27 7.86
CA GLU A 75 -1.97 -4.81 7.97
C GLU A 75 -2.94 -5.97 8.15
N PHE A 76 -2.69 -7.07 7.46
CA PHE A 76 -3.50 -8.25 7.64
C PHE A 76 -3.41 -8.73 9.08
N ALA A 77 -2.20 -8.81 9.64
CA ALA A 77 -2.02 -9.26 11.00
C ALA A 77 -2.74 -8.35 11.99
N ARG A 78 -2.69 -7.04 11.74
CA ARG A 78 -3.35 -6.08 12.60
C ARG A 78 -4.86 -6.24 12.54
N THR A 79 -5.39 -6.46 11.36
CA THR A 79 -6.83 -6.66 11.17
C THR A 79 -7.28 -7.94 11.86
N PHE A 80 -6.49 -8.99 11.71
CA PHE A 80 -6.80 -10.27 12.31
C PHE A 80 -6.81 -10.15 13.84
N GLU A 81 -5.84 -9.44 14.39
CA GLU A 81 -5.78 -9.21 15.83
C GLU A 81 -7.01 -8.49 16.34
N ARG A 82 -7.42 -7.45 15.63
CA ARG A 82 -8.60 -6.70 16.01
C ARG A 82 -9.83 -7.58 16.04
N LYS A 83 -9.98 -8.42 15.03
CA LYS A 83 -11.15 -9.29 14.96
C LYS A 83 -11.17 -10.33 16.05
N ARG A 84 -10.00 -10.77 16.46
CA ARG A 84 -9.93 -11.76 17.52
C ARG A 84 -10.40 -11.23 18.85
N HIS A 85 -10.28 -9.92 19.04
CA HIS A 85 -10.64 -9.31 20.31
C HIS A 85 -12.06 -8.78 20.37
N GLU A 86 -12.79 -8.92 19.30
CA GLU A 86 -14.18 -8.46 19.27
C GLU A 86 -15.18 -9.55 19.64
#